data_f26cd55c1518a089c805ef678b60e2e9
#
_entry.id   f26cd55c1518a089c805ef678b60e2e9
#
_cell.length_a   1.000
_cell.length_b   1.000
_cell.length_c   1.000
_cell.angle_alpha   90.00
_cell.angle_beta   90.00
_cell.angle_gamma   90.00
#
_symmetry.space_group_name_H-M   'P 1'
#
loop_
_entity.id
_entity.type
_entity.pdbx_description
1 polymer ?
#
loop_
_entity_poly.entity_id
_entity_poly.type
_entity_poly.pdbx_seq_one_letter_code
_entity_poly.pdbx_strand_id
1 'polypeptide(L)'
;MAREGDLVCVTGNLGDSAAGLRIILEKKKRDTDAEHLIGKHYQPVPQVEAGLKLAATPGVHAMMDISDGIGSDIRHILEASHKGAEIDVNALPLSGELKRVCASHGWDPVELATCGGEDYELLFTITPEAQAGLDVEHHIIGRITSGENLEWVGSDRDYLGFRHF
;
A
#
# COMPACT_ATOMS: atom_id res chain seq x y z
N MET A 1 2.00 -17.43 -7.10
CA MET A 1 2.01 -17.44 -5.61
C MET A 1 3.36 -16.92 -5.13
N ALA A 2 3.35 -16.06 -4.13
CA ALA A 2 4.55 -15.48 -3.54
C ALA A 2 5.52 -16.55 -3.01
N ARG A 3 6.81 -16.25 -3.05
CA ARG A 3 7.88 -17.17 -2.64
C ARG A 3 8.74 -16.52 -1.57
N GLU A 4 9.32 -17.32 -0.68
CA GLU A 4 10.28 -16.85 0.29
C GLU A 4 11.44 -16.11 -0.39
N GLY A 5 11.79 -14.94 0.15
CA GLY A 5 12.82 -14.06 -0.40
C GLY A 5 12.32 -13.05 -1.45
N ASP A 6 11.07 -13.19 -1.93
CA ASP A 6 10.48 -12.16 -2.79
C ASP A 6 10.41 -10.82 -2.04
N LEU A 7 10.67 -9.74 -2.75
CA LEU A 7 10.40 -8.39 -2.28
C LEU A 7 8.89 -8.12 -2.36
N VAL A 8 8.35 -7.42 -1.37
CA VAL A 8 6.99 -6.88 -1.37
C VAL A 8 7.06 -5.44 -1.84
N CYS A 9 6.34 -5.14 -2.89
CA CYS A 9 6.37 -3.83 -3.54
C CYS A 9 4.96 -3.28 -3.73
N VAL A 10 4.86 -1.94 -3.76
CA VAL A 10 3.63 -1.22 -4.14
C VAL A 10 3.94 -0.17 -5.19
N THR A 11 2.99 0.11 -6.07
CA THR A 11 3.01 1.30 -6.93
C THR A 11 2.50 2.51 -6.13
N GLY A 12 2.87 3.71 -6.51
CA GLY A 12 2.36 4.99 -5.99
C GLY A 12 2.40 5.17 -4.47
N ASN A 13 1.64 6.15 -4.00
CA ASN A 13 1.51 6.50 -2.58
C ASN A 13 0.30 5.82 -1.95
N LEU A 14 0.37 5.57 -0.65
CA LEU A 14 -0.68 4.93 0.13
C LEU A 14 -1.32 5.90 1.14
N GLY A 15 -2.63 5.73 1.37
CA GLY A 15 -3.39 6.47 2.39
C GLY A 15 -3.95 7.82 1.93
N ASP A 16 -3.63 8.27 0.73
CA ASP A 16 -4.11 9.55 0.19
C ASP A 16 -5.64 9.55 0.05
N SER A 17 -6.22 8.45 -0.46
CA SER A 17 -7.67 8.28 -0.60
C SER A 17 -8.37 8.28 0.76
N ALA A 18 -7.87 7.54 1.71
CA ALA A 18 -8.43 7.46 3.07
C ALA A 18 -8.41 8.82 3.78
N ALA A 19 -7.32 9.59 3.63
CA ALA A 19 -7.22 10.94 4.16
C ALA A 19 -8.24 11.87 3.48
N GLY A 20 -8.39 11.78 2.16
CA GLY A 20 -9.38 12.53 1.39
C GLY A 20 -10.81 12.28 1.88
N LEU A 21 -11.18 11.01 2.04
CA LEU A 21 -12.47 10.62 2.62
C LEU A 21 -12.67 11.18 4.03
N ARG A 22 -11.65 11.09 4.88
CA ARG A 22 -11.72 11.59 6.25
C ARG A 22 -11.91 13.10 6.32
N ILE A 23 -11.22 13.87 5.44
CA ILE A 23 -11.43 15.32 5.31
C ILE A 23 -12.89 15.63 4.99
N ILE A 24 -13.50 14.89 4.06
CA ILE A 24 -14.90 15.06 3.65
C ILE A 24 -15.85 14.77 4.81
N LEU A 25 -15.71 13.63 5.45
CA LEU A 25 -16.58 13.16 6.52
C LEU A 25 -16.51 14.06 7.76
N GLU A 26 -15.30 14.49 8.15
CA GLU A 26 -15.08 15.38 9.28
C GLU A 26 -15.27 16.87 8.93
N LYS A 27 -15.64 17.19 7.69
CA LYS A 27 -15.87 18.57 7.19
C LYS A 27 -14.70 19.50 7.50
N LYS A 28 -13.48 19.02 7.32
CA LYS A 28 -12.26 19.80 7.55
C LYS A 28 -12.12 20.93 6.51
N LYS A 29 -11.31 21.93 6.84
CA LYS A 29 -10.95 22.99 5.90
C LYS A 29 -10.28 22.39 4.66
N ARG A 30 -10.69 22.88 3.50
CA ARG A 30 -10.15 22.47 2.20
C ARG A 30 -9.10 23.50 1.76
N ASP A 31 -7.85 23.19 1.97
CA ASP A 31 -6.71 23.88 1.37
C ASP A 31 -6.19 23.04 0.19
N THR A 32 -5.08 23.47 -0.42
CA THR A 32 -4.50 22.81 -1.59
C THR A 32 -4.16 21.33 -1.34
N ASP A 33 -3.58 21.03 -0.18
CA ASP A 33 -3.24 19.65 0.19
C ASP A 33 -4.50 18.80 0.40
N ALA A 34 -5.50 19.35 1.09
CA ALA A 34 -6.79 18.69 1.30
C ALA A 34 -7.51 18.42 -0.03
N GLU A 35 -7.53 19.39 -0.96
CA GLU A 35 -8.14 19.19 -2.28
C GLU A 35 -7.40 18.14 -3.13
N HIS A 36 -6.08 18.04 -3.01
CA HIS A 36 -5.30 16.98 -3.65
C HIS A 36 -5.74 15.60 -3.14
N LEU A 37 -5.79 15.41 -1.81
CA LEU A 37 -6.18 14.14 -1.18
C LEU A 37 -7.65 13.77 -1.50
N ILE A 38 -8.56 14.74 -1.46
CA ILE A 38 -9.96 14.56 -1.87
C ILE A 38 -10.04 14.13 -3.35
N GLY A 39 -9.20 14.72 -4.21
CA GLY A 39 -9.10 14.35 -5.62
C GLY A 39 -8.68 12.89 -5.81
N LYS A 40 -7.73 12.40 -5.00
CA LYS A 40 -7.31 10.99 -5.00
C LYS A 40 -8.46 10.04 -4.64
N HIS A 41 -9.29 10.42 -3.68
CA HIS A 41 -10.46 9.63 -3.30
C HIS A 41 -11.53 9.61 -4.39
N TYR A 42 -11.84 10.74 -5.02
CA TYR A 42 -12.90 10.81 -6.03
C TYR A 42 -12.51 10.30 -7.41
N GLN A 43 -11.22 10.34 -7.73
CA GLN A 43 -10.71 10.01 -9.05
C GLN A 43 -9.46 9.12 -8.97
N PRO A 44 -9.60 7.88 -8.45
CA PRO A 44 -8.49 6.94 -8.45
C PRO A 44 -8.06 6.63 -9.89
N VAL A 45 -6.76 6.48 -10.11
CA VAL A 45 -6.19 6.16 -11.42
C VAL A 45 -5.88 4.66 -11.47
N PRO A 46 -6.62 3.86 -12.26
CA PRO A 46 -6.35 2.43 -12.38
C PRO A 46 -4.95 2.18 -12.97
N GLN A 47 -4.17 1.33 -12.32
CA GLN A 47 -2.78 1.03 -12.69
C GLN A 47 -2.70 -0.04 -13.81
N VAL A 48 -3.49 0.11 -14.88
CA VAL A 48 -3.63 -0.90 -15.95
C VAL A 48 -2.32 -1.13 -16.69
N GLU A 49 -1.61 -0.06 -17.08
CA GLU A 49 -0.34 -0.19 -17.80
C GLU A 49 0.74 -0.86 -16.92
N ALA A 50 0.86 -0.44 -15.68
CA ALA A 50 1.76 -1.07 -14.70
C ALA A 50 1.41 -2.54 -14.50
N GLY A 51 0.12 -2.87 -14.34
CA GLY A 51 -0.36 -4.23 -14.20
C GLY A 51 -0.01 -5.13 -15.38
N LEU A 52 -0.15 -4.64 -16.61
CA LEU A 52 0.24 -5.38 -17.82
C LEU A 52 1.75 -5.63 -17.89
N LYS A 53 2.57 -4.64 -17.55
CA LYS A 53 4.04 -4.79 -17.48
C LYS A 53 4.44 -5.79 -16.41
N LEU A 54 3.87 -5.70 -15.20
CA LEU A 54 4.13 -6.63 -14.10
C LEU A 54 3.73 -8.05 -14.45
N ALA A 55 2.55 -8.26 -15.05
CA ALA A 55 2.07 -9.57 -15.48
C ALA A 55 2.98 -10.21 -16.54
N ALA A 56 3.65 -9.41 -17.36
CA ALA A 56 4.59 -9.88 -18.37
C ALA A 56 6.03 -10.05 -17.84
N THR A 57 6.32 -9.63 -16.60
CA THR A 57 7.66 -9.66 -16.02
C THR A 57 7.94 -11.01 -15.36
N PRO A 58 8.90 -11.82 -15.88
CA PRO A 58 9.34 -13.02 -15.18
C PRO A 58 9.90 -12.67 -13.80
N GLY A 59 9.47 -13.38 -12.76
CA GLY A 59 9.87 -13.12 -11.37
C GLY A 59 8.82 -12.35 -10.55
N VAL A 60 7.78 -11.77 -11.16
CA VAL A 60 6.57 -11.35 -10.44
C VAL A 60 5.74 -12.60 -10.13
N HIS A 61 5.51 -12.88 -8.85
CA HIS A 61 4.89 -14.12 -8.40
C HIS A 61 3.46 -13.96 -7.92
N ALA A 62 3.11 -12.79 -7.41
CA ALA A 62 1.75 -12.43 -7.01
C ALA A 62 1.51 -10.94 -7.24
N MET A 63 0.26 -10.58 -7.53
CA MET A 63 -0.15 -9.19 -7.70
C MET A 63 -1.64 -9.07 -7.44
N MET A 64 -2.03 -7.95 -6.81
CA MET A 64 -3.42 -7.53 -6.66
C MET A 64 -3.48 -5.99 -6.50
N ASP A 65 -4.65 -5.41 -6.62
CA ASP A 65 -4.89 -4.02 -6.27
C ASP A 65 -5.05 -3.84 -4.74
N ILE A 66 -4.82 -2.62 -4.27
CA ILE A 66 -5.02 -2.23 -2.87
C ILE A 66 -6.39 -1.55 -2.77
N SER A 67 -7.37 -2.28 -2.26
CA SER A 67 -8.76 -1.83 -2.13
C SER A 67 -9.21 -1.63 -0.68
N ASP A 68 -8.79 -2.49 0.24
CA ASP A 68 -9.12 -2.44 1.66
C ASP A 68 -7.95 -2.01 2.56
N GLY A 69 -6.88 -1.55 1.93
CA GLY A 69 -5.64 -1.17 2.57
C GLY A 69 -4.66 -2.32 2.71
N ILE A 70 -3.37 -1.99 2.67
CA ILE A 70 -2.30 -2.99 2.62
C ILE A 70 -2.32 -3.95 3.82
N GLY A 71 -2.84 -3.52 4.99
CA GLY A 71 -2.99 -4.37 6.17
C GLY A 71 -3.94 -5.54 5.97
N SER A 72 -4.95 -5.40 5.08
CA SER A 72 -5.86 -6.45 4.64
C SER A 72 -5.32 -7.17 3.42
N ASP A 73 -4.99 -6.43 2.38
CA ASP A 73 -4.76 -6.98 1.05
C ASP A 73 -3.52 -7.89 0.99
N ILE A 74 -2.44 -7.54 1.70
CA ILE A 74 -1.25 -8.41 1.81
C ILE A 74 -1.59 -9.81 2.37
N ARG A 75 -2.55 -9.90 3.29
CA ARG A 75 -2.95 -11.17 3.90
C ARG A 75 -3.53 -12.14 2.88
N HIS A 76 -4.23 -11.65 1.85
CA HIS A 76 -4.74 -12.51 0.77
C HIS A 76 -3.59 -13.15 -0.03
N ILE A 77 -2.52 -12.39 -0.32
CA ILE A 77 -1.32 -12.95 -0.96
C ILE A 77 -0.66 -13.99 -0.05
N LEU A 78 -0.52 -13.68 1.24
CA LEU A 78 0.15 -14.55 2.20
C LEU A 78 -0.62 -15.86 2.41
N GLU A 79 -1.92 -15.79 2.62
CA GLU A 79 -2.81 -16.96 2.77
C GLU A 79 -2.75 -17.86 1.54
N ALA A 80 -2.93 -17.28 0.33
CA ALA A 80 -2.87 -18.05 -0.92
C ALA A 80 -1.50 -18.68 -1.17
N SER A 81 -0.43 -18.13 -0.60
CA SER A 81 0.94 -18.58 -0.81
C SER A 81 1.48 -19.46 0.34
N HIS A 82 0.75 -19.58 1.46
CA HIS A 82 1.22 -20.20 2.71
C HIS A 82 2.57 -19.63 3.15
N LYS A 83 2.65 -18.30 3.21
CA LYS A 83 3.85 -17.53 3.54
C LYS A 83 3.53 -16.41 4.52
N GLY A 84 4.58 -15.93 5.20
CA GLY A 84 4.57 -14.70 5.98
C GLY A 84 5.25 -13.55 5.24
N ALA A 85 5.25 -12.39 5.88
CA ALA A 85 5.98 -11.22 5.39
C ALA A 85 6.49 -10.35 6.55
N GLU A 86 7.55 -9.61 6.29
CA GLU A 86 7.99 -8.47 7.07
C GLU A 86 7.73 -7.20 6.25
N ILE A 87 6.94 -6.27 6.79
CA ILE A 87 6.65 -4.97 6.16
C ILE A 87 7.23 -3.85 7.03
N ASP A 88 8.10 -3.03 6.46
CA ASP A 88 8.69 -1.88 7.14
C ASP A 88 7.75 -0.66 7.01
N VAL A 89 7.15 -0.22 8.12
CA VAL A 89 6.26 0.94 8.12
C VAL A 89 6.96 2.24 7.72
N ASN A 90 8.28 2.32 7.89
CA ASN A 90 9.07 3.47 7.49
C ASN A 90 9.36 3.52 5.98
N ALA A 91 9.21 2.39 5.29
CA ALA A 91 9.36 2.27 3.84
C ALA A 91 8.05 2.51 3.07
N LEU A 92 6.93 2.69 3.76
CA LEU A 92 5.65 2.98 3.10
C LEU A 92 5.72 4.32 2.35
N PRO A 93 5.32 4.36 1.07
CA PRO A 93 5.31 5.59 0.29
C PRO A 93 4.14 6.47 0.72
N LEU A 94 4.45 7.55 1.43
CA LEU A 94 3.50 8.54 1.93
C LEU A 94 3.72 9.86 1.21
N SER A 95 2.67 10.43 0.61
CA SER A 95 2.75 11.73 -0.07
C SER A 95 3.11 12.87 0.89
N GLY A 96 3.67 13.95 0.36
CA GLY A 96 3.93 15.15 1.15
C GLY A 96 2.63 15.78 1.67
N GLU A 97 1.58 15.73 0.88
CA GLU A 97 0.23 16.21 1.18
C GLU A 97 -0.35 15.45 2.38
N LEU A 98 -0.29 14.11 2.35
CA LEU A 98 -0.73 13.27 3.45
C LEU A 98 -0.01 13.61 4.75
N LYS A 99 1.32 13.71 4.71
CA LYS A 99 2.15 14.02 5.89
C LYS A 99 1.78 15.39 6.50
N ARG A 100 1.59 16.42 5.66
CA ARG A 100 1.24 17.77 6.14
C ARG A 100 -0.16 17.83 6.73
N VAL A 101 -1.14 17.20 6.07
CA VAL A 101 -2.51 17.15 6.57
C VAL A 101 -2.59 16.36 7.86
N CYS A 102 -1.93 15.22 7.95
CA CYS A 102 -1.87 14.42 9.18
C CYS A 102 -1.25 15.21 10.34
N ALA A 103 -0.14 15.91 10.09
CA ALA A 103 0.50 16.76 11.10
C ALA A 103 -0.43 17.88 11.61
N SER A 104 -1.21 18.51 10.72
CA SER A 104 -2.13 19.58 11.08
C SER A 104 -3.36 19.14 11.87
N HIS A 105 -3.78 17.88 11.70
CA HIS A 105 -4.98 17.32 12.34
C HIS A 105 -4.68 16.31 13.46
N GLY A 106 -3.42 15.98 13.71
CA GLY A 106 -3.04 14.96 14.69
C GLY A 106 -3.43 13.55 14.26
N TRP A 107 -3.46 13.27 12.95
CA TRP A 107 -3.72 11.94 12.40
C TRP A 107 -2.43 11.16 12.23
N ASP A 108 -2.55 9.83 12.30
CA ASP A 108 -1.43 8.93 12.02
C ASP A 108 -1.40 8.58 10.51
N PRO A 109 -0.39 9.04 9.76
CA PRO A 109 -0.31 8.75 8.33
C PRO A 109 -0.05 7.27 8.03
N VAL A 110 0.64 6.54 8.92
CA VAL A 110 0.88 5.10 8.77
C VAL A 110 -0.42 4.32 8.92
N GLU A 111 -1.28 4.70 9.86
CA GLU A 111 -2.60 4.09 10.01
C GLU A 111 -3.47 4.32 8.77
N LEU A 112 -3.47 5.52 8.20
CA LEU A 112 -4.20 5.80 6.96
C LEU A 112 -3.66 5.00 5.77
N ALA A 113 -2.34 4.84 5.67
CA ALA A 113 -1.71 4.08 4.58
C ALA A 113 -1.90 2.55 4.71
N THR A 114 -2.03 2.04 5.94
CA THR A 114 -2.13 0.59 6.18
C THR A 114 -3.55 0.09 6.30
N CYS A 115 -4.44 0.90 6.91
CA CYS A 115 -5.83 0.56 7.18
C CYS A 115 -6.83 1.32 6.29
N GLY A 116 -6.36 2.31 5.53
CA GLY A 116 -7.19 3.03 4.58
C GLY A 116 -7.36 2.25 3.29
N GLY A 117 -8.56 2.27 2.71
CA GLY A 117 -8.85 1.64 1.44
C GLY A 117 -8.90 2.63 0.28
N GLU A 118 -9.19 2.06 -0.91
CA GLU A 118 -9.47 2.78 -2.16
C GLU A 118 -8.27 3.57 -2.73
N ASP A 119 -7.04 3.13 -2.45
CA ASP A 119 -5.83 3.68 -3.10
C ASP A 119 -5.72 3.20 -4.54
N TYR A 120 -6.17 1.97 -4.84
CA TYR A 120 -6.14 1.31 -6.16
C TYR A 120 -4.74 1.29 -6.80
N GLU A 121 -3.71 1.34 -5.96
CA GLU A 121 -2.35 1.02 -6.34
C GLU A 121 -2.17 -0.51 -6.41
N LEU A 122 -1.08 -0.98 -7.04
CA LEU A 122 -0.80 -2.41 -7.10
C LEU A 122 0.13 -2.83 -5.97
N LEU A 123 -0.24 -3.90 -5.28
CA LEU A 123 0.59 -4.67 -4.37
C LEU A 123 1.09 -5.89 -5.11
N PHE A 124 2.41 -6.11 -5.14
CA PHE A 124 2.98 -7.26 -5.84
C PHE A 124 4.22 -7.81 -5.15
N THR A 125 4.55 -9.05 -5.47
CA THR A 125 5.78 -9.71 -5.03
C THR A 125 6.66 -10.05 -6.21
N ILE A 126 7.96 -9.82 -6.07
CA ILE A 126 8.93 -9.97 -7.15
C ILE A 126 10.27 -10.47 -6.62
N THR A 127 10.98 -11.29 -7.40
CA THR A 127 12.35 -11.67 -7.02
C THR A 127 13.30 -10.47 -7.03
N PRO A 128 14.32 -10.41 -6.15
CA PRO A 128 15.29 -9.32 -6.14
C PRO A 128 15.99 -9.11 -7.48
N GLU A 129 16.27 -10.19 -8.22
CA GLU A 129 16.93 -10.13 -9.52
C GLU A 129 16.06 -9.47 -10.60
N ALA A 130 14.76 -9.80 -10.60
CA ALA A 130 13.82 -9.22 -11.55
C ALA A 130 13.49 -7.75 -11.21
N GLN A 131 13.43 -7.41 -9.93
CA GLN A 131 13.19 -6.06 -9.46
C GLN A 131 14.25 -5.07 -9.96
N ALA A 132 15.53 -5.45 -10.02
CA ALA A 132 16.63 -4.58 -10.46
C ALA A 132 16.47 -4.07 -11.90
N GLY A 133 15.71 -4.78 -12.76
CA GLY A 133 15.46 -4.39 -14.16
C GLY A 133 14.01 -3.97 -14.43
N LEU A 134 13.18 -3.80 -13.42
CA LEU A 134 11.77 -3.53 -13.58
C LEU A 134 11.52 -2.08 -14.06
N ASP A 135 10.85 -1.94 -15.21
CA ASP A 135 10.41 -0.67 -15.79
C ASP A 135 8.96 -0.33 -15.35
N VAL A 136 8.73 -0.32 -14.05
CA VAL A 136 7.50 0.14 -13.40
C VAL A 136 7.92 0.90 -12.15
N GLU A 137 7.41 2.13 -11.98
CA GLU A 137 7.65 2.89 -10.76
C GLU A 137 7.05 2.17 -9.56
N HIS A 138 7.84 1.92 -8.53
CA HIS A 138 7.42 1.16 -7.36
C HIS A 138 8.27 1.46 -6.13
N HIS A 139 7.77 1.07 -4.98
CA HIS A 139 8.45 1.16 -3.70
C HIS A 139 8.56 -0.22 -3.06
N ILE A 140 9.76 -0.59 -2.63
CA ILE A 140 9.96 -1.81 -1.84
C ILE A 140 9.58 -1.50 -0.41
N ILE A 141 8.62 -2.23 0.14
CA ILE A 141 8.09 -2.02 1.49
C ILE A 141 8.34 -3.19 2.43
N GLY A 142 8.88 -4.30 1.93
CA GLY A 142 9.12 -5.48 2.74
C GLY A 142 9.58 -6.68 1.94
N ARG A 143 9.46 -7.84 2.55
CA ARG A 143 9.83 -9.13 1.94
C ARG A 143 8.96 -10.28 2.43
N ILE A 144 8.85 -11.31 1.62
CA ILE A 144 8.17 -12.56 1.94
C ILE A 144 9.09 -13.47 2.77
N THR A 145 8.55 -14.04 3.85
CA THR A 145 9.25 -14.94 4.76
C THR A 145 8.73 -16.38 4.67
N SER A 146 9.48 -17.33 5.23
CA SER A 146 9.10 -18.76 5.25
C SER A 146 7.94 -19.07 6.20
N GLY A 147 7.72 -18.23 7.22
CA GLY A 147 6.62 -18.38 8.18
C GLY A 147 5.26 -18.02 7.60
N GLU A 148 4.22 -18.01 8.44
CA GLU A 148 2.86 -17.60 8.07
C GLU A 148 2.46 -16.27 8.76
N ASN A 149 3.35 -15.65 9.52
CA ASN A 149 3.08 -14.42 10.24
C ASN A 149 3.34 -13.19 9.37
N LEU A 150 2.52 -12.17 9.56
CA LEU A 150 2.78 -10.82 9.07
C LEU A 150 3.38 -9.99 10.21
N GLU A 151 4.58 -9.47 10.00
CA GLU A 151 5.29 -8.63 10.96
C GLU A 151 5.41 -7.19 10.44
N TRP A 152 5.10 -6.21 11.30
CA TRP A 152 5.24 -4.80 11.00
C TRP A 152 6.51 -4.26 11.63
N VAL A 153 7.58 -4.20 10.86
CA VAL A 153 8.88 -3.69 11.31
C VAL A 153 8.77 -2.17 11.53
N GLY A 154 9.28 -1.70 12.66
CA GLY A 154 9.22 -0.28 13.03
C GLY A 154 7.91 0.14 13.71
N SER A 155 7.04 -0.80 14.05
CA SER A 155 5.81 -0.55 14.81
C SER A 155 5.53 -1.68 15.78
N ASP A 156 4.98 -1.34 16.95
CA ASP A 156 4.46 -2.32 17.93
C ASP A 156 2.96 -2.63 17.68
N ARG A 157 2.37 -2.04 16.63
CA ARG A 157 0.95 -2.19 16.27
C ARG A 157 0.78 -3.23 15.16
N ASP A 158 -0.32 -3.99 15.21
CA ASP A 158 -0.81 -4.78 14.08
C ASP A 158 -1.85 -3.96 13.30
N TYR A 159 -1.70 -3.93 11.98
CA TYR A 159 -2.60 -3.22 11.07
C TYR A 159 -3.47 -4.22 10.32
N LEU A 160 -4.78 -4.13 10.52
CA LEU A 160 -5.74 -5.14 10.05
C LEU A 160 -6.47 -4.76 8.75
N GLY A 161 -6.16 -3.57 8.19
CA GLY A 161 -6.88 -3.03 7.06
C GLY A 161 -8.26 -2.47 7.44
N PHE A 162 -9.02 -2.05 6.45
CA PHE A 162 -10.38 -1.53 6.62
C PHE A 162 -11.35 -2.69 6.97
N ARG A 163 -12.17 -2.50 7.99
CA ARG A 163 -13.22 -3.47 8.35
C ARG A 163 -14.56 -2.92 7.93
N HIS A 164 -15.22 -3.60 7.01
CA HIS A 164 -16.64 -3.37 6.75
C HIS A 164 -17.44 -3.83 7.98
N PHE A 165 -18.36 -2.99 8.43
CA PHE A 165 -19.26 -3.28 9.56
C PHE A 165 -20.39 -4.21 9.13
#